data_523608ae951cff158bf38e4ea797e7dd
#
_entry.id   523608ae951cff158bf38e4ea797e7dd
#
_cell.length_a   1.000
_cell.length_b   1.000
_cell.length_c   1.000
_cell.angle_alpha   90.00
_cell.angle_beta   90.00
_cell.angle_gamma   90.00
#
_symmetry.space_group_name_H-M   'P 1'
#
loop_
_entity.id
_entity.type
_entity.pdbx_description
1 polymer ?
#
loop_
_entity_poly.entity_id
_entity_poly.type
_entity_poly.pdbx_seq_one_letter_code
_entity_poly.pdbx_strand_id
1 'polypeptide(L)'
;MTPLQACLLTSALLFATGFAGAVTRRHAILVLIGIELMLNAANLNLIAFWRFGPNPEALTGFIFVLFSMALAASEAAVGLALVIAIYRHKKTSNLDEVHELKG
;
A
#
# COMPACT_ATOMS: atom_id res chain seq x y z
N MET A 1 -17.72 -15.93 -13.25
CA MET A 1 -17.14 -15.02 -12.25
C MET A 1 -17.85 -13.68 -12.31
N THR A 2 -18.35 -13.20 -11.19
CA THR A 2 -18.98 -11.89 -11.14
C THR A 2 -17.93 -10.78 -11.16
N PRO A 3 -18.30 -9.54 -11.53
CA PRO A 3 -17.37 -8.43 -11.43
C PRO A 3 -16.77 -8.24 -10.04
N LEU A 4 -17.57 -8.46 -9.00
CA LEU A 4 -17.07 -8.37 -7.63
C LEU A 4 -16.00 -9.44 -7.37
N GLN A 5 -16.26 -10.67 -7.77
CA GLN A 5 -15.29 -11.75 -7.59
C GLN A 5 -13.99 -11.47 -8.34
N ALA A 6 -14.08 -10.91 -9.54
CA ALA A 6 -12.90 -10.54 -10.30
C ALA A 6 -12.07 -9.47 -9.58
N CYS A 7 -12.74 -8.47 -9.01
CA CYS A 7 -12.07 -7.42 -8.23
C CYS A 7 -11.40 -7.99 -6.98
N LEU A 8 -12.10 -8.88 -6.27
CA LEU A 8 -11.56 -9.49 -5.06
C LEU A 8 -10.36 -10.39 -5.37
N LEU A 9 -10.41 -11.12 -6.49
CA LEU A 9 -9.29 -11.94 -6.91
C LEU A 9 -8.07 -11.08 -7.25
N THR A 10 -8.29 -10.01 -8.01
CA THR A 10 -7.22 -9.07 -8.35
C THR A 10 -6.61 -8.47 -7.09
N SER A 11 -7.45 -8.08 -6.15
CA SER A 11 -7.00 -7.55 -4.87
C SER A 11 -6.17 -8.57 -4.08
N ALA A 12 -6.60 -9.83 -4.07
CA ALA A 12 -5.86 -10.89 -3.38
C ALA A 12 -4.48 -11.08 -4.00
N LEU A 13 -4.38 -11.05 -5.33
CA LEU A 13 -3.10 -11.18 -6.02
C LEU A 13 -2.19 -9.98 -5.75
N LEU A 14 -2.75 -8.77 -5.75
CA LEU A 14 -1.99 -7.57 -5.42
C LEU A 14 -1.47 -7.61 -3.98
N PHE A 15 -2.33 -8.02 -3.05
CA PHE A 15 -1.94 -8.12 -1.65
C PHE A 15 -0.83 -9.16 -1.46
N ALA A 16 -0.98 -10.33 -2.06
CA ALA A 16 0.01 -11.39 -1.95
C ALA A 16 1.36 -10.95 -2.54
N THR A 17 1.33 -10.29 -3.70
CA THR A 17 2.55 -9.76 -4.33
C THR A 17 3.20 -8.70 -3.46
N GLY A 18 2.42 -7.77 -2.93
CA GLY A 18 2.92 -6.73 -2.06
C GLY A 18 3.49 -7.28 -0.76
N PHE A 19 2.79 -8.24 -0.15
CA PHE A 19 3.25 -8.88 1.05
C PHE A 19 4.59 -9.60 0.83
N ALA A 20 4.68 -10.37 -0.26
CA ALA A 20 5.92 -11.06 -0.60
C ALA A 20 7.07 -10.06 -0.78
N GLY A 21 6.82 -8.96 -1.47
CA GLY A 21 7.83 -7.93 -1.65
C GLY A 21 8.25 -7.29 -0.34
N ALA A 22 7.27 -7.01 0.53
CA ALA A 22 7.55 -6.34 1.80
C ALA A 22 8.40 -7.20 2.74
N VAL A 23 8.16 -8.51 2.77
CA VAL A 23 8.85 -9.39 3.73
C VAL A 23 10.13 -10.01 3.20
N THR A 24 10.36 -9.97 1.87
CA THR A 24 11.53 -10.63 1.28
C THR A 24 12.64 -9.68 0.87
N ARG A 25 12.34 -8.39 0.76
CA ARG A 25 13.31 -7.41 0.27
C ARG A 25 13.99 -6.68 1.42
N ARG A 26 15.26 -6.34 1.22
CA ARG A 26 16.04 -5.56 2.18
C ARG A 26 16.07 -4.08 1.81
N HIS A 27 15.90 -3.78 0.52
CA HIS A 27 15.96 -2.42 0.02
C HIS A 27 14.68 -1.67 0.44
N ALA A 28 14.87 -0.54 1.11
CA ALA A 28 13.75 0.18 1.73
C ALA A 28 12.69 0.61 0.71
N ILE A 29 13.11 1.02 -0.49
CA ILE A 29 12.16 1.44 -1.53
C ILE A 29 11.30 0.26 -1.98
N LEU A 30 11.89 -0.93 -2.12
CA LEU A 30 11.15 -2.13 -2.52
C LEU A 30 10.18 -2.57 -1.44
N VAL A 31 10.56 -2.45 -0.16
CA VAL A 31 9.65 -2.71 0.96
C VAL A 31 8.48 -1.72 0.92
N LEU A 32 8.78 -0.45 0.68
CA LEU A 32 7.74 0.57 0.60
C LEU A 32 6.77 0.29 -0.55
N ILE A 33 7.29 -0.10 -1.72
CA ILE A 33 6.45 -0.48 -2.86
C ILE A 33 5.56 -1.66 -2.50
N GLY A 34 6.09 -2.65 -1.79
CA GLY A 34 5.31 -3.80 -1.34
C GLY A 34 4.15 -3.39 -0.44
N ILE A 35 4.41 -2.51 0.52
CA ILE A 35 3.38 -1.99 1.42
C ILE A 35 2.33 -1.21 0.63
N GLU A 36 2.75 -0.42 -0.36
CA GLU A 36 1.81 0.33 -1.19
C GLU A 36 0.91 -0.59 -2.02
N LEU A 37 1.44 -1.70 -2.51
CA LEU A 37 0.62 -2.68 -3.22
C LEU A 37 -0.42 -3.28 -2.28
N MET A 38 -0.05 -3.55 -1.02
CA MET A 38 -0.99 -4.06 -0.02
C MET A 38 -2.10 -3.05 0.27
N LEU A 39 -1.74 -1.77 0.40
CA LEU A 39 -2.73 -0.70 0.62
C LEU A 39 -3.64 -0.52 -0.58
N ASN A 40 -3.09 -0.60 -1.80
CA ASN A 40 -3.89 -0.54 -3.02
C ASN A 40 -4.85 -1.72 -3.11
N ALA A 41 -4.43 -2.90 -2.68
CA ALA A 41 -5.31 -4.07 -2.62
C ALA A 41 -6.48 -3.83 -1.66
N ALA A 42 -6.20 -3.26 -0.49
CA ALA A 42 -7.24 -2.93 0.47
C ALA A 42 -8.22 -1.89 -0.09
N ASN A 43 -7.70 -0.86 -0.77
CA ASN A 43 -8.54 0.16 -1.39
C ASN A 43 -9.40 -0.42 -2.51
N LEU A 44 -8.84 -1.34 -3.30
CA LEU A 44 -9.60 -2.02 -4.34
C LEU A 44 -10.76 -2.81 -3.74
N ASN A 45 -10.54 -3.48 -2.61
CA ASN A 45 -11.61 -4.17 -1.90
C ASN A 45 -12.71 -3.20 -1.46
N LEU A 46 -12.32 -2.05 -0.90
CA LEU A 46 -13.30 -1.04 -0.46
C LEU A 46 -14.12 -0.54 -1.63
N ILE A 47 -13.47 -0.25 -2.76
CA ILE A 47 -14.15 0.21 -3.96
C ILE A 47 -15.10 -0.87 -4.48
N ALA A 48 -14.65 -2.11 -4.51
CA ALA A 48 -15.45 -3.21 -5.02
C ALA A 48 -16.69 -3.45 -4.16
N PHE A 49 -16.53 -3.47 -2.84
CA PHE A 49 -17.66 -3.65 -1.93
C PHE A 49 -18.64 -2.49 -1.99
N TRP A 50 -18.14 -1.26 -2.18
CA TRP A 50 -19.02 -0.12 -2.37
C TRP A 50 -19.75 -0.19 -3.70
N ARG A 51 -19.02 -0.41 -4.80
CA ARG A 51 -19.58 -0.37 -6.16
C ARG A 51 -20.57 -1.48 -6.42
N PHE A 52 -20.30 -2.68 -5.92
CA PHE A 52 -21.13 -3.86 -6.16
C PHE A 52 -21.95 -4.25 -4.93
N GLY A 53 -22.01 -3.37 -3.94
CA GLY A 53 -22.80 -3.59 -2.75
C GLY A 53 -24.26 -3.17 -2.95
N PRO A 54 -25.05 -3.27 -1.87
CA PRO A 54 -26.50 -3.00 -1.95
C PRO A 54 -26.84 -1.52 -2.15
N ASN A 55 -25.91 -0.61 -1.88
CA ASN A 55 -26.19 0.82 -1.97
C ASN A 55 -25.01 1.58 -2.59
N PRO A 56 -24.74 1.35 -3.90
CA PRO A 56 -23.57 1.96 -4.55
C PRO A 56 -23.66 3.46 -4.73
N GLU A 57 -24.83 4.05 -4.48
CA GLU A 57 -25.03 5.49 -4.59
C GLU A 57 -24.82 6.20 -3.25
N ALA A 58 -24.49 5.46 -2.19
CA ALA A 58 -24.28 6.05 -0.88
C ALA A 58 -23.05 6.95 -0.89
N LEU A 59 -23.24 8.23 -0.59
CA LEU A 59 -22.15 9.20 -0.55
C LEU A 59 -21.14 8.85 0.53
N THR A 60 -21.61 8.28 1.63
CA THR A 60 -20.74 7.85 2.74
C THR A 60 -19.66 6.87 2.28
N GLY A 61 -20.07 5.87 1.49
CA GLY A 61 -19.11 4.89 0.96
C GLY A 61 -18.09 5.52 0.05
N PHE A 62 -18.53 6.42 -0.83
CA PHE A 62 -17.66 7.13 -1.75
C PHE A 62 -16.63 7.97 -0.99
N ILE A 63 -17.08 8.73 0.00
CA ILE A 63 -16.19 9.57 0.81
C ILE A 63 -15.18 8.71 1.58
N PHE A 64 -15.64 7.57 2.12
CA PHE A 64 -14.76 6.67 2.86
C PHE A 64 -13.64 6.13 1.96
N VAL A 65 -13.97 5.74 0.73
CA VAL A 65 -12.97 5.26 -0.24
C VAL A 65 -11.97 6.36 -0.57
N LEU A 66 -12.44 7.58 -0.85
CA LEU A 66 -11.55 8.69 -1.15
C LEU A 66 -10.62 9.00 0.01
N PHE A 67 -11.15 8.99 1.23
CA PHE A 67 -10.36 9.25 2.42
C PHE A 67 -9.28 8.17 2.61
N SER A 68 -9.64 6.91 2.39
CA SER A 68 -8.69 5.79 2.48
C SER A 68 -7.59 5.93 1.45
N MET A 69 -7.92 6.32 0.22
CA MET A 69 -6.92 6.54 -0.83
C MET A 69 -5.99 7.71 -0.48
N ALA A 70 -6.55 8.78 0.08
CA ALA A 70 -5.75 9.93 0.51
C ALA A 70 -4.78 9.54 1.62
N LEU A 71 -5.21 8.73 2.58
CA LEU A 71 -4.32 8.22 3.64
C LEU A 71 -3.19 7.38 3.05
N ALA A 72 -3.51 6.47 2.12
CA ALA A 72 -2.50 5.63 1.48
C ALA A 72 -1.47 6.49 0.74
N ALA A 73 -1.92 7.50 0.01
CA ALA A 73 -1.03 8.41 -0.71
C ALA A 73 -0.13 9.20 0.26
N SER A 74 -0.70 9.66 1.37
CA SER A 74 0.05 10.40 2.39
C SER A 74 1.12 9.52 3.04
N GLU A 75 0.78 8.28 3.33
CA GLU A 75 1.73 7.32 3.90
C GLU A 75 2.87 7.04 2.93
N ALA A 76 2.57 6.90 1.64
CA ALA A 76 3.59 6.71 0.61
C ALA A 76 4.54 7.90 0.57
N ALA A 77 4.00 9.11 0.60
CA ALA A 77 4.80 10.33 0.57
C ALA A 77 5.73 10.43 1.78
N VAL A 78 5.20 10.19 2.97
CA VAL A 78 6.00 10.23 4.20
C VAL A 78 7.05 9.12 4.18
N GLY A 79 6.67 7.90 3.80
CA GLY A 79 7.59 6.79 3.74
C GLY A 79 8.74 7.05 2.76
N LEU A 80 8.42 7.58 1.58
CA LEU A 80 9.45 7.90 0.59
C LEU A 80 10.37 9.01 1.10
N ALA A 81 9.82 10.02 1.77
CA ALA A 81 10.63 11.10 2.35
C ALA A 81 11.58 10.55 3.39
N LEU A 82 11.12 9.62 4.23
CA LEU A 82 11.98 8.98 5.23
C LEU A 82 13.11 8.17 4.58
N VAL A 83 12.78 7.41 3.53
CA VAL A 83 13.78 6.63 2.80
C VAL A 83 14.84 7.55 2.20
N ILE A 84 14.43 8.66 1.59
CA ILE A 84 15.35 9.63 1.02
C ILE A 84 16.22 10.25 2.10
N ALA A 85 15.65 10.61 3.24
CA ALA A 85 16.39 11.20 4.35
C ALA A 85 17.45 10.23 4.88
N ILE A 86 17.07 8.97 5.06
CA ILE A 86 18.00 7.93 5.53
C ILE A 86 19.11 7.71 4.51
N TYR A 87 18.76 7.64 3.22
CA TYR A 87 19.76 7.47 2.17
C TYR A 87 20.76 8.62 2.15
N ARG A 88 20.28 9.85 2.28
CA ARG A 88 21.16 11.02 2.27
C ARG A 88 22.10 11.04 3.46
N HIS A 89 21.66 10.47 4.57
CA HIS A 89 22.48 10.43 5.79
C HIS A 89 23.51 9.28 5.73
N LYS A 90 23.08 8.08 5.34
CA LYS A 90 23.93 6.90 5.28
C LYS A 90 24.42 6.54 3.88
N LYS A 91 23.79 7.12 2.85
CA LYS A 91 24.01 6.80 1.44
C LYS A 91 23.75 5.32 1.13
N THR A 92 22.76 4.76 1.83
CA THR A 92 22.27 3.42 1.60
C THR A 92 20.78 3.34 1.90
N SER A 93 20.06 2.53 1.13
CA SER A 93 18.65 2.21 1.41
C SER A 93 18.47 0.77 1.90
N ASN A 94 19.56 0.07 2.19
CA ASN A 94 19.51 -1.28 2.72
C ASN A 94 19.19 -1.22 4.22
N LEU A 95 18.09 -1.82 4.62
CA LEU A 95 17.60 -1.73 6.00
C LEU A 95 18.54 -2.41 7.00
N ASP A 96 19.28 -3.42 6.57
CA ASP A 96 20.24 -4.09 7.44
C ASP A 96 21.39 -3.15 7.82
N GLU A 97 21.75 -2.23 6.93
CA GLU A 97 22.80 -1.24 7.19
C GLU A 97 22.29 -0.06 7.99
N VAL A 98 21.02 0.32 7.81
CA VAL A 98 20.40 1.41 8.57
C VAL A 98 20.39 1.11 10.06
N HIS A 99 20.39 -0.13 10.44
CA HIS A 99 20.49 -0.58 11.82
C HIS A 99 21.62 0.11 12.60
N GLU A 100 22.74 0.43 11.95
CA GLU A 100 23.88 1.08 12.57
C GLU A 100 23.56 2.49 13.09
N LEU A 101 22.52 3.13 12.58
CA LEU A 101 22.14 4.45 13.04
C LEU A 101 21.73 4.47 14.50
N LYS A 102 21.40 3.34 15.06
CA LYS A 102 21.03 3.23 16.47
C LYS A 102 22.22 3.22 17.42
N GLY A 103 23.39 2.96 16.86
CA GLY A 103 24.63 2.92 17.66
C GLY A 103 25.27 4.29 17.87
#